data_2b301fda2e446ce5a21ce8844f43b86b
#
_entry.id   2b301fda2e446ce5a21ce8844f43b86b
#
_cell.length_a   1.000
_cell.length_b   1.000
_cell.length_c   1.000
_cell.angle_alpha   90.00
_cell.angle_beta   90.00
_cell.angle_gamma   90.00
#
_symmetry.space_group_name_H-M   'P 1'
#
loop_
_entity.id
_entity.type
_entity.pdbx_description
1 polymer ?
#
loop_
_entity_poly.entity_id
_entity_poly.type
_entity_poly.pdbx_seq_one_letter_code
_entity_poly.pdbx_strand_id
1 'polypeptide(L)'
;MAEVKGSCHVSNEALVQLAIEARNHAYVPYSHYAVGAALLCSDGTVYGGANLENAAYTPSNCAERTAFFRAVFEGRRDFVAIAVVGGPEGEAPTAWCTPCGVCRQVIREWCDPATFRIVLGKADAAPREYLLQDILPMGFGPEDLGESSPAGASGDDAVKGAAVEHGAGGHKHGCGCGCR
;
A
#
# COMPACT_ATOMS: atom_id res chain seq x y z
N MET A 1 -14.40 -16.90 32.36
CA MET A 1 -13.62 -15.65 32.25
C MET A 1 -13.64 -15.26 30.78
N ALA A 2 -14.37 -14.21 30.43
CA ALA A 2 -14.50 -13.75 29.05
C ALA A 2 -13.26 -12.87 28.76
N GLU A 3 -12.42 -13.30 27.81
CA GLU A 3 -11.37 -12.45 27.26
C GLU A 3 -12.01 -11.30 26.49
N VAL A 4 -11.89 -10.11 27.02
CA VAL A 4 -12.17 -8.87 26.30
C VAL A 4 -10.99 -8.67 25.35
N LYS A 5 -11.13 -9.09 24.08
CA LYS A 5 -10.25 -8.66 22.98
C LYS A 5 -10.46 -7.15 22.83
N GLY A 6 -9.53 -6.37 23.38
CA GLY A 6 -9.48 -4.93 23.15
C GLY A 6 -9.23 -4.69 21.66
N SER A 7 -10.23 -4.18 20.96
CA SER A 7 -10.07 -3.60 19.63
C SER A 7 -9.11 -2.43 19.77
N CYS A 8 -7.87 -2.57 19.28
CA CYS A 8 -6.91 -1.48 19.22
C CYS A 8 -7.38 -0.53 18.11
N HIS A 9 -8.25 0.41 18.47
CA HIS A 9 -8.80 1.38 17.53
C HIS A 9 -7.76 2.48 17.29
N VAL A 10 -7.05 2.42 16.17
CA VAL A 10 -6.15 3.50 15.72
C VAL A 10 -7.02 4.66 15.22
N SER A 11 -6.93 5.85 15.86
CA SER A 11 -7.68 7.02 15.43
C SER A 11 -7.13 7.59 14.12
N ASN A 12 -7.93 8.41 13.42
CA ASN A 12 -7.48 9.06 12.18
C ASN A 12 -6.29 9.99 12.43
N GLU A 13 -6.25 10.68 13.56
CA GLU A 13 -5.14 11.55 13.97
C GLU A 13 -3.86 10.74 14.18
N ALA A 14 -3.95 9.61 14.89
CA ALA A 14 -2.81 8.72 15.10
C ALA A 14 -2.30 8.14 13.76
N LEU A 15 -3.22 7.77 12.87
CA LEU A 15 -2.86 7.25 11.55
C LEU A 15 -2.17 8.31 10.69
N VAL A 16 -2.66 9.56 10.73
CA VAL A 16 -2.02 10.71 10.06
C VAL A 16 -0.63 10.98 10.63
N GLN A 17 -0.44 10.88 11.95
CA GLN A 17 0.87 11.05 12.56
C GLN A 17 1.88 9.99 12.05
N LEU A 18 1.46 8.72 11.95
CA LEU A 18 2.29 7.66 11.37
C LEU A 18 2.61 7.89 9.89
N ALA A 19 1.68 8.49 9.12
CA ALA A 19 1.96 8.89 7.74
C ALA A 19 2.96 10.05 7.66
N ILE A 20 2.92 11.02 8.60
CA ILE A 20 3.92 12.10 8.71
C ILE A 20 5.31 11.50 9.02
N GLU A 21 5.38 10.53 9.92
CA GLU A 21 6.64 9.83 10.23
C GLU A 21 7.18 9.07 9.01
N ALA A 22 6.31 8.33 8.32
CA ALA A 22 6.68 7.60 7.09
C ALA A 22 7.22 8.54 5.99
N ARG A 23 6.69 9.75 5.88
CA ARG A 23 7.12 10.78 4.92
C ARG A 23 8.60 11.12 5.02
N ASN A 24 9.22 11.00 6.21
CA ASN A 24 10.64 11.26 6.41
C ASN A 24 11.56 10.27 5.67
N HIS A 25 11.03 9.18 5.16
CA HIS A 25 11.73 8.18 4.34
C HIS A 25 11.57 8.40 2.83
N ALA A 26 10.95 9.50 2.39
CA ALA A 26 10.78 9.81 0.98
C ALA A 26 12.15 10.02 0.29
N TYR A 27 12.27 9.52 -0.94
CA TYR A 27 13.41 9.78 -1.82
C TYR A 27 12.91 10.57 -3.02
N VAL A 28 13.15 11.87 -3.05
CA VAL A 28 12.49 12.82 -3.95
C VAL A 28 13.46 13.82 -4.61
N PRO A 29 14.58 13.33 -5.20
CA PRO A 29 15.61 14.21 -5.75
C PRO A 29 15.18 15.01 -6.98
N TYR A 30 14.03 14.73 -7.57
CA TYR A 30 13.53 15.37 -8.79
C TYR A 30 12.37 16.31 -8.51
N SER A 31 11.35 15.85 -7.78
CA SER A 31 10.16 16.65 -7.50
C SER A 31 10.30 17.54 -6.27
N HIS A 32 11.18 17.17 -5.33
CA HIS A 32 11.27 17.78 -3.99
C HIS A 32 9.90 17.80 -3.27
N TYR A 33 9.03 16.83 -3.59
CA TYR A 33 7.70 16.68 -2.98
C TYR A 33 7.61 15.34 -2.26
N ALA A 34 7.71 15.38 -0.93
CA ALA A 34 7.69 14.20 -0.08
C ALA A 34 6.26 13.81 0.32
N VAL A 35 5.92 12.54 0.12
CA VAL A 35 4.62 11.95 0.49
C VAL A 35 4.87 10.79 1.45
N GLY A 36 4.03 10.70 2.48
CA GLY A 36 3.97 9.57 3.40
C GLY A 36 2.59 8.96 3.45
N ALA A 37 2.54 7.67 3.64
CA ALA A 37 1.30 6.91 3.82
C ALA A 37 1.40 5.96 5.01
N ALA A 38 0.27 5.71 5.68
CA ALA A 38 0.13 4.74 6.75
C ALA A 38 -1.10 3.87 6.47
N LEU A 39 -0.89 2.60 6.14
CA LEU A 39 -1.92 1.61 5.80
C LEU A 39 -2.28 0.81 7.04
N LEU A 40 -3.54 0.85 7.46
CA LEU A 40 -4.07 0.18 8.64
C LEU A 40 -4.73 -1.15 8.27
N CYS A 41 -4.35 -2.21 8.95
CA CYS A 41 -4.99 -3.52 8.93
C CYS A 41 -6.08 -3.64 10.00
N SER A 42 -6.96 -4.64 9.87
CA SER A 42 -8.11 -4.86 10.77
C SER A 42 -7.71 -5.19 12.21
N ASP A 43 -6.51 -5.74 12.43
CA ASP A 43 -5.96 -6.05 13.75
C ASP A 43 -5.22 -4.87 14.43
N GLY A 44 -5.18 -3.70 13.78
CA GLY A 44 -4.47 -2.52 14.27
C GLY A 44 -3.02 -2.40 13.80
N THR A 45 -2.49 -3.38 13.06
CA THR A 45 -1.14 -3.29 12.46
C THR A 45 -1.11 -2.17 11.41
N VAL A 46 -0.02 -1.38 11.40
CA VAL A 46 0.13 -0.27 10.45
C VAL A 46 1.41 -0.44 9.61
N TYR A 47 1.27 -0.29 8.30
CA TYR A 47 2.38 -0.32 7.34
C TYR A 47 2.65 1.08 6.81
N GLY A 48 3.83 1.63 7.14
CA GLY A 48 4.30 2.90 6.60
C GLY A 48 4.85 2.75 5.18
N GLY A 49 4.65 3.78 4.35
CA GLY A 49 5.23 3.90 3.02
C GLY A 49 5.58 5.36 2.70
N ALA A 50 6.59 5.56 1.86
CA ALA A 50 6.98 6.85 1.34
C ALA A 50 7.16 6.79 -0.18
N ASN A 51 7.08 7.92 -0.87
CA ASN A 51 7.36 7.95 -2.29
C ASN A 51 8.86 7.83 -2.58
N LEU A 52 9.17 7.03 -3.60
CA LEU A 52 10.52 6.70 -4.03
C LEU A 52 10.64 7.02 -5.52
N GLU A 53 11.40 8.04 -5.86
CA GLU A 53 11.56 8.49 -7.24
C GLU A 53 12.68 7.74 -7.96
N ASN A 54 12.61 7.75 -9.27
CA ASN A 54 13.60 7.15 -10.15
C ASN A 54 13.89 8.09 -11.32
N ALA A 55 15.16 8.15 -11.75
CA ALA A 55 15.61 8.96 -12.88
C ALA A 55 14.84 8.68 -14.20
N ALA A 56 14.34 7.47 -14.37
CA ALA A 56 13.52 7.10 -15.54
C ALA A 56 12.03 7.48 -15.40
N TYR A 57 11.63 8.15 -14.31
CA TYR A 57 10.28 8.55 -13.91
C TYR A 57 9.28 7.41 -13.79
N THR A 58 9.04 6.61 -14.84
CA THR A 58 8.06 5.51 -14.85
C THR A 58 8.20 4.52 -13.68
N PRO A 59 9.42 4.11 -13.24
CA PRO A 59 9.59 3.22 -12.08
C PRO A 59 9.33 3.90 -10.74
N SER A 60 9.12 5.23 -10.70
CA SER A 60 8.80 5.96 -9.46
C SER A 60 7.57 5.37 -8.79
N ASN A 61 7.64 5.20 -7.46
CA ASN A 61 6.57 4.60 -6.68
C ASN A 61 5.99 5.59 -5.67
N CYS A 62 4.66 5.68 -5.59
CA CYS A 62 3.98 6.54 -4.61
C CYS A 62 4.00 5.89 -3.23
N ALA A 63 3.86 6.70 -2.18
CA ALA A 63 3.85 6.28 -0.78
C ALA A 63 2.79 5.20 -0.50
N GLU A 64 1.59 5.37 -1.04
CA GLU A 64 0.48 4.43 -0.86
C GLU A 64 0.82 3.05 -1.44
N ARG A 65 1.41 2.99 -2.63
CA ARG A 65 1.82 1.72 -3.24
C ARG A 65 2.98 1.07 -2.47
N THR A 66 3.91 1.86 -1.95
CA THR A 66 4.98 1.35 -1.08
C THR A 66 4.41 0.68 0.17
N ALA A 67 3.42 1.30 0.84
CA ALA A 67 2.75 0.74 2.00
C ALA A 67 1.99 -0.57 1.65
N PHE A 68 1.19 -0.55 0.58
CA PHE A 68 0.44 -1.73 0.12
C PHE A 68 1.37 -2.88 -0.27
N PHE A 69 2.38 -2.65 -1.10
CA PHE A 69 3.26 -3.72 -1.58
C PHE A 69 4.05 -4.36 -0.44
N ARG A 70 4.46 -3.57 0.55
CA ARG A 70 5.08 -4.08 1.77
C ARG A 70 4.11 -4.99 2.55
N ALA A 71 2.90 -4.52 2.81
CA ALA A 71 1.89 -5.28 3.55
C ALA A 71 1.48 -6.56 2.80
N VAL A 72 1.25 -6.45 1.49
CA VAL A 72 0.91 -7.58 0.62
C VAL A 72 2.04 -8.61 0.56
N PHE A 73 3.30 -8.17 0.50
CA PHE A 73 4.47 -9.06 0.54
C PHE A 73 4.56 -9.84 1.86
N GLU A 74 4.17 -9.22 2.98
CA GLU A 74 4.09 -9.86 4.29
C GLU A 74 2.81 -10.71 4.48
N GLY A 75 2.02 -10.92 3.41
CA GLY A 75 0.83 -11.79 3.40
C GLY A 75 -0.47 -11.12 3.84
N ARG A 76 -0.49 -9.81 4.11
CA ARG A 76 -1.70 -9.09 4.56
C ARG A 76 -2.69 -8.85 3.42
N ARG A 77 -4.00 -8.97 3.75
CA ARG A 77 -5.13 -8.74 2.82
C ARG A 77 -6.32 -8.03 3.49
N ASP A 78 -6.22 -7.73 4.79
CA ASP A 78 -7.28 -7.27 5.68
C ASP A 78 -7.21 -5.76 5.96
N PHE A 79 -7.14 -4.96 4.92
CA PHE A 79 -6.95 -3.52 5.01
C PHE A 79 -8.27 -2.77 5.31
N VAL A 80 -8.22 -1.75 6.18
CA VAL A 80 -9.40 -0.99 6.59
C VAL A 80 -9.30 0.52 6.35
N ALA A 81 -8.09 1.08 6.32
CA ALA A 81 -7.87 2.50 6.04
C ALA A 81 -6.45 2.78 5.58
N ILE A 82 -6.27 3.91 4.90
CA ILE A 82 -4.95 4.48 4.63
C ILE A 82 -4.95 5.98 4.92
N ALA A 83 -3.97 6.48 5.69
CA ALA A 83 -3.72 7.91 5.79
C ALA A 83 -2.65 8.33 4.77
N VAL A 84 -2.82 9.53 4.21
CA VAL A 84 -1.88 10.12 3.24
C VAL A 84 -1.61 11.57 3.59
N VAL A 85 -0.33 11.95 3.59
CA VAL A 85 0.15 13.32 3.77
C VAL A 85 1.20 13.63 2.73
N GLY A 86 1.29 14.89 2.29
CA GLY A 86 2.30 15.30 1.31
C GLY A 86 2.57 16.79 1.35
N GLY A 87 3.75 17.17 0.88
CA GLY A 87 4.20 18.57 0.82
C GLY A 87 5.65 18.70 0.40
N PRO A 88 6.17 19.92 0.24
CA PRO A 88 7.57 20.14 -0.10
C PRO A 88 8.50 19.43 0.89
N GLU A 89 9.62 18.92 0.38
CA GLU A 89 10.65 18.27 1.19
C GLU A 89 11.20 19.24 2.26
N GLY A 90 11.38 18.75 3.48
CA GLY A 90 11.88 19.56 4.61
C GLY A 90 10.85 20.49 5.25
N GLU A 91 9.63 20.63 4.70
CA GLU A 91 8.58 21.47 5.24
C GLU A 91 7.45 20.63 5.86
N ALA A 92 6.66 21.23 6.76
CA ALA A 92 5.46 20.59 7.27
C ALA A 92 4.41 20.41 6.14
N PRO A 93 3.65 19.30 6.10
CA PRO A 93 2.61 19.08 5.09
C PRO A 93 1.38 19.93 5.40
N THR A 94 1.29 21.12 4.81
CA THR A 94 0.21 22.10 5.03
C THR A 94 -0.89 22.07 3.96
N ALA A 95 -0.71 21.30 2.88
CA ALA A 95 -1.70 21.09 1.82
C ALA A 95 -2.34 19.71 1.90
N TRP A 96 -3.57 19.58 1.40
CA TRP A 96 -4.23 18.29 1.25
C TRP A 96 -3.58 17.52 0.08
N CYS A 97 -3.05 16.33 0.37
CA CYS A 97 -2.48 15.42 -0.61
C CYS A 97 -3.40 14.21 -0.80
N THR A 98 -3.98 14.08 -1.99
CA THR A 98 -4.88 12.96 -2.32
C THR A 98 -4.13 11.87 -3.07
N PRO A 99 -4.49 10.58 -2.93
CA PRO A 99 -3.95 9.50 -3.75
C PRO A 99 -4.14 9.78 -5.25
N CYS A 100 -3.09 9.58 -6.05
CA CYS A 100 -3.19 9.69 -7.50
C CYS A 100 -4.06 8.57 -8.09
N GLY A 101 -4.47 8.71 -9.38
CA GLY A 101 -5.34 7.73 -10.03
C GLY A 101 -4.78 6.31 -10.03
N VAL A 102 -3.44 6.15 -10.21
CA VAL A 102 -2.78 4.84 -10.17
C VAL A 102 -2.88 4.24 -8.77
N CYS A 103 -2.68 5.04 -7.71
CA CYS A 103 -2.80 4.55 -6.34
C CYS A 103 -4.23 4.15 -6.00
N ARG A 104 -5.24 4.92 -6.43
CA ARG A 104 -6.66 4.56 -6.23
C ARG A 104 -6.99 3.23 -6.89
N GLN A 105 -6.46 2.98 -8.09
CA GLN A 105 -6.65 1.71 -8.81
C GLN A 105 -5.94 0.54 -8.09
N VAL A 106 -4.73 0.75 -7.56
CA VAL A 106 -4.04 -0.29 -6.76
C VAL A 106 -4.81 -0.60 -5.47
N ILE A 107 -5.35 0.42 -4.79
CA ILE A 107 -6.17 0.22 -3.59
C ILE A 107 -7.43 -0.60 -3.93
N ARG A 108 -8.04 -0.33 -5.10
CA ARG A 108 -9.26 -1.01 -5.57
C ARG A 108 -9.09 -2.53 -5.70
N GLU A 109 -7.88 -3.00 -6.02
CA GLU A 109 -7.57 -4.42 -6.10
C GLU A 109 -7.74 -5.13 -4.75
N TRP A 110 -7.34 -4.47 -3.66
CA TRP A 110 -7.21 -5.07 -2.34
C TRP A 110 -8.34 -4.72 -1.37
N CYS A 111 -9.18 -3.74 -1.70
CA CYS A 111 -10.10 -3.13 -0.75
C CYS A 111 -11.51 -3.01 -1.33
N ASP A 112 -12.51 -3.26 -0.49
CA ASP A 112 -13.90 -2.94 -0.81
C ASP A 112 -14.09 -1.42 -0.87
N PRO A 113 -14.51 -0.86 -2.02
CA PRO A 113 -14.67 0.59 -2.19
C PRO A 113 -15.74 1.21 -1.30
N ALA A 114 -16.72 0.42 -0.84
CA ALA A 114 -17.80 0.92 0.01
C ALA A 114 -17.42 1.04 1.48
N THR A 115 -16.32 0.40 1.92
CA THR A 115 -15.94 0.35 3.33
C THR A 115 -14.52 0.85 3.61
N PHE A 116 -13.62 0.81 2.61
CA PHE A 116 -12.24 1.25 2.79
C PHE A 116 -12.12 2.76 2.89
N ARG A 117 -11.47 3.24 3.97
CA ARG A 117 -11.34 4.65 4.30
C ARG A 117 -10.03 5.25 3.80
N ILE A 118 -10.12 6.41 3.17
CA ILE A 118 -9.00 7.26 2.77
C ILE A 118 -8.97 8.46 3.70
N VAL A 119 -7.94 8.54 4.54
CA VAL A 119 -7.75 9.61 5.52
C VAL A 119 -6.71 10.59 4.98
N LEU A 120 -7.12 11.80 4.69
CA LEU A 120 -6.20 12.86 4.26
C LEU A 120 -5.77 13.65 5.48
N GLY A 121 -4.47 13.83 5.64
CA GLY A 121 -3.87 14.60 6.74
C GLY A 121 -3.12 15.82 6.26
N LYS A 122 -3.03 16.83 7.13
CA LYS A 122 -2.10 17.95 7.06
C LYS A 122 -1.77 18.44 8.47
N ALA A 123 -0.68 19.18 8.62
CA ALA A 123 -0.11 19.52 9.93
C ALA A 123 -1.01 20.41 10.80
N ASP A 124 -1.88 21.23 10.20
CA ASP A 124 -2.60 22.33 10.85
C ASP A 124 -4.14 22.16 10.84
N ALA A 125 -4.65 20.95 10.54
CA ALA A 125 -6.09 20.70 10.53
C ALA A 125 -6.46 19.28 10.94
N ALA A 126 -7.70 19.09 11.40
CA ALA A 126 -8.27 17.77 11.59
C ALA A 126 -8.28 16.96 10.29
N PRO A 127 -8.04 15.63 10.36
CA PRO A 127 -8.08 14.77 9.18
C PRO A 127 -9.43 14.85 8.46
N ARG A 128 -9.40 14.62 7.14
CA ARG A 128 -10.60 14.43 6.32
C ARG A 128 -10.68 12.98 5.89
N GLU A 129 -11.87 12.40 5.99
CA GLU A 129 -12.12 11.01 5.61
C GLU A 129 -13.05 10.93 4.40
N TYR A 130 -12.73 10.01 3.50
CA TYR A 130 -13.49 9.66 2.31
C TYR A 130 -13.54 8.14 2.18
N LEU A 131 -14.55 7.60 1.54
CA LEU A 131 -14.53 6.21 1.09
C LEU A 131 -13.82 6.11 -0.27
N LEU A 132 -13.25 4.94 -0.57
CA LEU A 132 -12.60 4.73 -1.87
C LEU A 132 -13.57 4.97 -3.04
N GLN A 133 -14.83 4.56 -2.92
CA GLN A 133 -15.88 4.81 -3.93
C GLN A 133 -16.10 6.30 -4.23
N ASP A 134 -15.85 7.19 -3.26
CA ASP A 134 -16.05 8.64 -3.44
C ASP A 134 -14.96 9.26 -4.32
N ILE A 135 -13.76 8.66 -4.33
CA ILE A 135 -12.61 9.18 -5.08
C ILE A 135 -12.21 8.32 -6.28
N LEU A 136 -12.81 7.13 -6.43
CA LEU A 136 -12.71 6.27 -7.61
C LEU A 136 -14.11 5.76 -7.99
N PRO A 137 -15.04 6.65 -8.38
CA PRO A 137 -16.37 6.23 -8.80
C PRO A 137 -16.26 5.34 -10.05
N MET A 138 -17.07 4.27 -10.11
CA MET A 138 -17.08 3.31 -11.21
C MET A 138 -15.69 2.68 -11.48
N GLY A 139 -14.88 2.49 -10.43
CA GLY A 139 -13.55 1.89 -10.54
C GLY A 139 -13.63 0.42 -10.97
N PHE A 140 -12.82 0.02 -11.95
CA PHE A 140 -12.68 -1.36 -12.40
C PHE A 140 -12.01 -2.21 -11.30
N GLY A 141 -12.54 -3.40 -11.04
CA GLY A 141 -12.07 -4.28 -9.96
C GLY A 141 -12.08 -5.76 -10.32
N PRO A 142 -11.63 -6.65 -9.42
CA PRO A 142 -11.57 -8.09 -9.65
C PRO A 142 -12.92 -8.69 -10.06
N GLU A 143 -14.01 -8.20 -9.53
CA GLU A 143 -15.37 -8.66 -9.84
C GLU A 143 -15.77 -8.41 -11.31
N ASP A 144 -15.22 -7.41 -11.97
CA ASP A 144 -15.44 -7.16 -13.39
C ASP A 144 -14.81 -8.25 -14.28
N LEU A 145 -13.85 -9.00 -13.72
CA LEU A 145 -13.22 -10.18 -14.34
C LEU A 145 -13.79 -11.50 -13.83
N GLY A 146 -14.84 -11.47 -13.01
CA GLY A 146 -15.48 -12.66 -12.42
C GLY A 146 -14.69 -13.24 -11.25
N GLU A 147 -13.72 -12.51 -10.71
CA GLU A 147 -12.93 -12.91 -9.55
C GLU A 147 -13.52 -12.30 -8.26
N SER A 148 -13.31 -12.96 -7.13
CA SER A 148 -13.61 -12.36 -5.83
C SER A 148 -12.48 -11.42 -5.41
N SER A 149 -12.84 -10.24 -4.87
CA SER A 149 -11.84 -9.35 -4.28
C SER A 149 -11.08 -10.08 -3.17
N PRO A 150 -9.74 -9.96 -3.09
CA PRO A 150 -8.95 -10.50 -2.00
C PRO A 150 -9.19 -9.78 -0.65
N ALA A 151 -10.05 -8.77 -0.62
CA ALA A 151 -10.43 -8.03 0.57
C ALA A 151 -10.98 -8.96 1.66
N GLY A 152 -10.32 -9.02 2.81
CA GLY A 152 -10.75 -9.83 3.95
C GLY A 152 -10.36 -11.31 3.91
N ALA A 153 -9.64 -11.79 2.90
CA ALA A 153 -9.06 -13.12 2.93
C ALA A 153 -8.01 -13.21 4.06
N SER A 154 -8.19 -14.16 4.99
CA SER A 154 -7.17 -14.44 6.01
C SER A 154 -5.91 -15.01 5.33
N GLY A 155 -4.72 -14.67 5.85
CA GLY A 155 -3.43 -15.01 5.25
C GLY A 155 -3.19 -16.49 4.94
N ASP A 156 -4.00 -17.40 5.51
CA ASP A 156 -3.90 -18.85 5.29
C ASP A 156 -4.43 -19.30 3.91
N ASP A 157 -5.30 -18.52 3.27
CA ASP A 157 -5.85 -18.86 1.94
C ASP A 157 -5.00 -18.34 0.77
N ALA A 158 -4.14 -17.36 1.01
CA ALA A 158 -3.35 -16.70 -0.04
C ALA A 158 -2.13 -17.52 -0.51
N VAL A 159 -1.69 -18.54 0.23
CA VAL A 159 -0.46 -19.33 -0.07
C VAL A 159 -0.74 -20.57 -0.92
N LYS A 160 -1.99 -20.96 -1.13
CA LYS A 160 -2.35 -22.21 -1.83
C LYS A 160 -2.21 -22.15 -3.36
N GLY A 161 -1.86 -21.02 -3.95
CA GLY A 161 -1.79 -20.84 -5.41
C GLY A 161 -0.39 -20.92 -6.05
N ALA A 162 0.70 -21.05 -5.31
CA ALA A 162 2.06 -20.98 -5.87
C ALA A 162 3.01 -22.08 -5.34
N ALA A 163 2.58 -23.34 -5.42
CA ALA A 163 3.56 -24.44 -5.44
C ALA A 163 4.17 -24.51 -6.83
N VAL A 164 5.23 -23.77 -7.08
CA VAL A 164 6.10 -24.01 -8.23
C VAL A 164 6.81 -25.34 -7.98
N GLU A 165 6.33 -26.40 -8.62
CA GLU A 165 7.08 -27.64 -8.72
C GLU A 165 8.38 -27.37 -9.47
N HIS A 166 9.47 -27.25 -8.74
CA HIS A 166 10.80 -27.32 -9.34
C HIS A 166 11.05 -28.75 -9.81
N GLY A 167 10.64 -29.03 -11.05
CA GLY A 167 11.02 -30.24 -11.75
C GLY A 167 12.54 -30.28 -11.88
N ALA A 168 13.16 -31.26 -11.22
CA ALA A 168 14.57 -31.58 -11.39
C ALA A 168 14.85 -32.12 -12.80
N GLY A 169 14.99 -31.22 -13.76
CA GLY A 169 15.47 -31.50 -15.12
C GLY A 169 16.98 -31.33 -15.17
N GLY A 170 17.71 -32.42 -14.97
CA GLY A 170 19.16 -32.42 -15.14
C GLY A 170 19.55 -32.21 -16.60
N HIS A 171 20.02 -31.03 -16.97
CA HIS A 171 20.75 -30.79 -18.20
C HIS A 171 22.26 -30.78 -17.90
N LYS A 172 22.89 -31.92 -18.27
CA LYS A 172 24.36 -32.01 -18.41
C LYS A 172 24.75 -31.21 -19.65
N HIS A 173 25.28 -30.01 -19.49
CA HIS A 173 26.03 -29.33 -20.53
C HIS A 173 27.53 -29.61 -20.34
N GLY A 174 28.07 -30.46 -21.21
CA GLY A 174 29.51 -30.65 -21.37
C GLY A 174 30.15 -29.39 -21.98
N CYS A 175 31.02 -28.72 -21.22
CA CYS A 175 31.93 -27.71 -21.74
C CYS A 175 33.06 -28.41 -22.51
N GLY A 176 33.01 -28.30 -23.85
CA GLY A 176 34.14 -28.57 -24.73
C GLY A 176 34.93 -27.29 -24.97
N CYS A 177 36.02 -27.06 -24.21
CA CYS A 177 37.02 -26.08 -24.58
C CYS A 177 37.91 -26.64 -25.67
N GLY A 178 37.88 -26.06 -26.89
CA GLY A 178 38.84 -26.29 -27.98
C GLY A 178 39.58 -24.99 -28.25
N CYS A 179 40.79 -24.86 -27.71
CA CYS A 179 41.77 -23.87 -28.20
C CYS A 179 42.39 -24.32 -29.53
N ARG A 180 42.38 -23.42 -30.53
CA ARG A 180 43.46 -23.15 -31.49
C ARG A 180 43.35 -21.73 -32.04
#